data_3a3b2cf476a771c9130decaee90c47a2
#
_entry.id   3a3b2cf476a771c9130decaee90c47a2
#
_cell.length_a   1.000
_cell.length_b   1.000
_cell.length_c   1.000
_cell.angle_alpha   90.00
_cell.angle_beta   90.00
_cell.angle_gamma   90.00
#
_symmetry.space_group_name_H-M   'P 1'
#
loop_
_entity.id
_entity.type
_entity.pdbx_description
1 polymer ?
#
loop_
_entity_poly.entity_id
_entity_poly.type
_entity_poly.pdbx_seq_one_letter_code
_entity_poly.pdbx_strand_id
1 'polypeptide(L)'
;VDIALGRALQTFTVSGRLVDEKGSPAPNIRLGLQRNLGQRIEFVNTFQATNTQGDFVIEGLIPSKYSIFSLPNQNTGMRVESLTFDVIDQDITGLTVKLEQGASVSGVVVLESENKAGLAKLPELQVRAYVTNPTGGGGPGSSSASPIAPDGSFLVQALPAGELHFNLLGLNSPSQAKGFVVMRIERDGVPLQRPIEIKDSEQLTGIRVVLGYGNGKVRGVVNLDSDVVPDGARFFVSIFKSGKPLSMRPPQVDARGHFLIEDLPAGVYEISATVQGIPKQLRSVKREVSVQDGVTTDITITLEVPKP
;
A
#
# COMPACT_ATOMS: atom_id res chain seq x y z
N VAL A 1 -4.18 36.34 29.13
CA VAL A 1 -4.60 35.53 27.96
C VAL A 1 -5.85 34.80 28.34
N ASP A 2 -7.00 35.28 27.86
CA ASP A 2 -8.28 34.59 28.08
C ASP A 2 -8.34 33.38 27.14
N ILE A 3 -8.35 32.16 27.70
CA ILE A 3 -8.57 30.94 26.95
C ILE A 3 -10.07 30.71 26.90
N ALA A 4 -10.70 31.01 25.78
CA ALA A 4 -12.09 30.62 25.53
C ALA A 4 -12.13 29.10 25.29
N LEU A 5 -12.63 28.33 26.25
CA LEU A 5 -12.95 26.93 26.08
C LEU A 5 -14.14 26.83 25.14
N GLY A 6 -13.94 26.20 23.99
CA GLY A 6 -15.03 25.86 23.06
C GLY A 6 -16.03 24.92 23.72
N ARG A 7 -17.27 24.87 23.21
CA ARG A 7 -18.29 23.91 23.65
C ARG A 7 -17.73 22.49 23.52
N ALA A 8 -17.90 21.68 24.56
CA ALA A 8 -17.58 20.25 24.48
C ALA A 8 -18.30 19.62 23.29
N LEU A 9 -17.55 18.92 22.42
CA LEU A 9 -18.14 18.19 21.33
C LEU A 9 -19.02 17.08 21.93
N GLN A 10 -20.27 17.00 21.46
CA GLN A 10 -21.13 15.89 21.80
C GLN A 10 -20.58 14.62 21.18
N THR A 11 -20.40 13.59 22.00
CA THR A 11 -19.90 12.28 21.57
C THR A 11 -20.94 11.21 21.83
N PHE A 12 -20.88 10.15 21.05
CA PHE A 12 -21.82 9.04 21.08
C PHE A 12 -21.09 7.72 21.25
N THR A 13 -21.86 6.73 21.68
CA THR A 13 -21.38 5.35 21.87
C THR A 13 -22.01 4.44 20.83
N VAL A 14 -21.20 3.52 20.32
CA VAL A 14 -21.64 2.47 19.43
C VAL A 14 -21.34 1.12 20.04
N SER A 15 -22.33 0.26 20.15
CA SER A 15 -22.21 -1.09 20.70
C SER A 15 -22.83 -2.14 19.80
N GLY A 16 -22.24 -3.33 19.86
CA GLY A 16 -22.69 -4.43 19.03
C GLY A 16 -22.04 -5.75 19.40
N ARG A 17 -22.24 -6.72 18.54
CA ARG A 17 -21.69 -8.07 18.71
C ARG A 17 -21.01 -8.53 17.41
N LEU A 18 -19.84 -9.12 17.55
CA LEU A 18 -19.17 -9.86 16.49
C LEU A 18 -19.55 -11.32 16.58
N VAL A 19 -20.00 -11.88 15.47
CA VAL A 19 -20.40 -13.29 15.35
C VAL A 19 -19.69 -13.96 14.19
N ASP A 20 -19.46 -15.26 14.27
CA ASP A 20 -18.98 -16.06 13.17
C ASP A 20 -20.08 -16.35 12.12
N GLU A 21 -19.74 -17.04 11.06
CA GLU A 21 -20.68 -17.43 9.98
C GLU A 21 -21.89 -18.27 10.49
N LYS A 22 -21.74 -18.92 11.65
CA LYS A 22 -22.81 -19.73 12.28
C LYS A 22 -23.65 -18.93 13.27
N GLY A 23 -23.33 -17.65 13.48
CA GLY A 23 -23.96 -16.78 14.46
C GLY A 23 -23.44 -16.97 15.89
N SER A 24 -22.37 -17.74 16.10
CA SER A 24 -21.74 -17.88 17.41
C SER A 24 -20.89 -16.66 17.75
N PRO A 25 -20.76 -16.28 19.05
CA PRO A 25 -19.91 -15.19 19.46
C PRO A 25 -18.45 -15.35 19.03
N ALA A 26 -17.82 -14.30 18.53
CA ALA A 26 -16.41 -14.27 18.19
C ALA A 26 -15.59 -13.43 19.18
N PRO A 27 -14.98 -14.04 20.22
CA PRO A 27 -14.26 -13.33 21.27
C PRO A 27 -12.82 -12.97 20.87
N ASN A 28 -12.24 -12.01 21.60
CA ASN A 28 -10.82 -11.60 21.48
C ASN A 28 -10.40 -11.10 20.09
N ILE A 29 -11.34 -10.59 19.30
CA ILE A 29 -11.05 -10.01 17.99
C ILE A 29 -10.86 -8.49 18.13
N ARG A 30 -9.73 -7.99 17.68
CA ARG A 30 -9.47 -6.56 17.62
C ARG A 30 -10.13 -5.95 16.40
N LEU A 31 -11.01 -4.98 16.66
CA LEU A 31 -11.68 -4.22 15.62
C LEU A 31 -10.92 -2.92 15.36
N GLY A 32 -10.85 -2.50 14.14
CA GLY A 32 -10.42 -1.17 13.72
C GLY A 32 -11.62 -0.32 13.35
N LEU A 33 -11.51 0.99 13.49
CA LEU A 33 -12.50 1.95 13.02
C LEU A 33 -11.85 3.00 12.13
N GLN A 34 -12.49 3.31 11.05
CA GLN A 34 -12.13 4.47 10.24
C GLN A 34 -13.33 5.41 10.10
N ARG A 35 -13.03 6.70 10.09
CA ARG A 35 -13.98 7.77 9.79
C ARG A 35 -13.86 8.17 8.34
N ASN A 36 -14.98 8.18 7.62
CA ASN A 36 -15.03 8.51 6.21
C ASN A 36 -15.39 9.99 6.03
N LEU A 37 -14.46 10.79 5.56
CA LEU A 37 -14.61 12.23 5.31
C LEU A 37 -14.67 12.54 3.81
N GLY A 38 -15.48 11.80 3.06
CA GLY A 38 -15.55 11.89 1.59
C GLY A 38 -14.30 11.28 0.94
N GLN A 39 -13.42 12.10 0.40
CA GLN A 39 -12.17 11.62 -0.22
C GLN A 39 -11.05 11.32 0.78
N ARG A 40 -11.23 11.67 2.05
CA ARG A 40 -10.25 11.45 3.12
C ARG A 40 -10.76 10.40 4.10
N ILE A 41 -9.87 9.50 4.46
CA ILE A 41 -10.10 8.48 5.50
C ILE A 41 -9.22 8.84 6.69
N GLU A 42 -9.80 8.78 7.87
CA GLU A 42 -9.11 8.97 9.14
C GLU A 42 -9.25 7.72 10.00
N PHE A 43 -8.12 7.12 10.37
CA PHE A 43 -8.14 6.02 11.33
C PHE A 43 -8.43 6.55 12.72
N VAL A 44 -9.48 6.03 13.35
CA VAL A 44 -9.79 6.32 14.73
C VAL A 44 -9.06 5.30 15.59
N ASN A 45 -8.44 5.77 16.66
CA ASN A 45 -7.64 4.91 17.54
C ASN A 45 -8.42 3.68 17.99
N THR A 46 -7.69 2.61 18.08
CA THR A 46 -8.18 1.25 18.15
C THR A 46 -8.75 0.88 19.51
N PHE A 47 -9.61 -0.04 19.48
CA PHE A 47 -10.55 -0.54 20.42
C PHE A 47 -10.03 -1.70 21.26
N GLN A 48 -10.75 -1.92 22.31
CA GLN A 48 -10.69 -3.17 23.03
C GLN A 48 -11.10 -4.33 22.11
N ALA A 49 -10.48 -5.48 22.34
CA ALA A 49 -10.94 -6.69 21.70
C ALA A 49 -12.35 -7.05 22.17
N THR A 50 -13.11 -7.75 21.34
CA THR A 50 -14.43 -8.28 21.71
C THR A 50 -14.31 -9.14 22.98
N ASN A 51 -15.30 -9.06 23.86
CA ASN A 51 -15.36 -9.84 25.09
C ASN A 51 -15.68 -11.33 24.83
N THR A 52 -15.84 -12.12 25.86
CA THR A 52 -16.16 -13.57 25.75
C THR A 52 -17.51 -13.87 25.08
N GLN A 53 -18.40 -12.89 25.05
CA GLN A 53 -19.70 -12.97 24.36
C GLN A 53 -19.66 -12.36 22.96
N GLY A 54 -18.48 -11.96 22.47
CA GLY A 54 -18.32 -11.29 21.19
C GLY A 54 -18.76 -9.81 21.20
N ASP A 55 -19.13 -9.24 22.35
CA ASP A 55 -19.63 -7.88 22.39
C ASP A 55 -18.46 -6.88 22.34
N PHE A 56 -18.76 -5.72 21.72
CA PHE A 56 -17.87 -4.58 21.65
C PHE A 56 -18.59 -3.27 21.99
N VAL A 57 -17.86 -2.30 22.51
CA VAL A 57 -18.33 -0.94 22.77
C VAL A 57 -17.28 0.05 22.28
N ILE A 58 -17.72 1.06 21.55
CA ILE A 58 -16.88 2.14 20.98
C ILE A 58 -17.45 3.46 21.50
N GLU A 59 -16.67 4.18 22.29
CA GLU A 59 -17.09 5.44 22.90
C GLU A 59 -16.40 6.64 22.26
N GLY A 60 -16.94 7.83 22.46
CA GLY A 60 -16.33 9.09 22.07
C GLY A 60 -16.44 9.42 20.60
N LEU A 61 -17.39 8.84 19.88
CA LEU A 61 -17.60 9.10 18.46
C LEU A 61 -18.37 10.41 18.25
N ILE A 62 -17.86 11.25 17.35
CA ILE A 62 -18.54 12.45 16.89
C ILE A 62 -19.42 12.12 15.68
N PRO A 63 -20.44 12.95 15.37
CA PRO A 63 -21.25 12.74 14.18
C PRO A 63 -20.43 12.60 12.90
N SER A 64 -20.51 11.45 12.25
CA SER A 64 -19.80 11.14 11.00
C SER A 64 -20.19 9.74 10.47
N LYS A 65 -19.71 9.41 9.27
CA LYS A 65 -19.79 8.07 8.71
C LYS A 65 -18.54 7.26 9.10
N TYR A 66 -18.78 6.07 9.62
CA TYR A 66 -17.72 5.18 10.11
C TYR A 66 -17.77 3.82 9.41
N SER A 67 -16.62 3.14 9.36
CA SER A 67 -16.55 1.74 8.95
C SER A 67 -15.74 0.94 9.96
N ILE A 68 -16.30 -0.18 10.43
CA ILE A 68 -15.63 -1.18 11.27
C ILE A 68 -14.95 -2.20 10.36
N PHE A 69 -13.76 -2.64 10.73
CA PHE A 69 -13.02 -3.69 10.06
C PHE A 69 -12.16 -4.47 11.07
N SER A 70 -11.66 -5.64 10.71
CA SER A 70 -10.67 -6.33 11.55
C SER A 70 -9.27 -5.77 11.30
N LEU A 71 -8.55 -5.55 12.40
CA LEU A 71 -7.10 -5.49 12.30
C LEU A 71 -6.60 -6.90 11.95
N PRO A 72 -5.57 -7.04 11.09
CA PRO A 72 -5.02 -8.34 10.76
C PRO A 72 -4.69 -9.08 12.05
N ASN A 73 -5.51 -10.07 12.39
CA ASN A 73 -5.22 -10.94 13.52
C ASN A 73 -4.36 -12.07 13.03
N GLN A 74 -3.20 -12.20 13.61
CA GLN A 74 -2.16 -13.10 13.17
C GLN A 74 -2.72 -14.53 13.09
N ASN A 75 -2.63 -15.10 11.89
CA ASN A 75 -2.74 -16.55 11.61
C ASN A 75 -4.12 -17.22 11.67
N THR A 76 -5.23 -16.52 11.76
CA THR A 76 -6.55 -17.19 11.72
C THR A 76 -7.17 -17.26 10.34
N GLY A 77 -6.68 -16.48 9.38
CA GLY A 77 -7.29 -16.35 8.05
C GLY A 77 -8.67 -15.70 8.05
N MET A 78 -9.21 -15.38 9.24
CA MET A 78 -10.52 -14.76 9.41
C MET A 78 -10.42 -13.23 9.26
N ARG A 79 -11.43 -12.63 8.70
CA ARG A 79 -11.60 -11.17 8.57
C ARG A 79 -13.00 -10.75 9.01
N VAL A 80 -13.11 -9.51 9.41
CA VAL A 80 -14.41 -8.89 9.65
C VAL A 80 -14.95 -8.36 8.33
N GLU A 81 -16.17 -8.73 7.97
CA GLU A 81 -16.91 -8.06 6.90
C GLU A 81 -17.04 -6.58 7.25
N SER A 82 -16.53 -5.70 6.37
CA SER A 82 -16.53 -4.27 6.64
C SER A 82 -17.96 -3.73 6.74
N LEU A 83 -18.35 -3.28 7.94
CA LEU A 83 -19.65 -2.68 8.20
C LEU A 83 -19.54 -1.16 8.28
N THR A 84 -20.31 -0.47 7.45
CA THR A 84 -20.41 1.00 7.46
C THR A 84 -21.68 1.45 8.17
N PHE A 85 -21.59 2.48 9.03
CA PHE A 85 -22.72 3.07 9.75
C PHE A 85 -22.53 4.57 9.93
N ASP A 86 -23.64 5.28 10.17
CA ASP A 86 -23.66 6.73 10.38
C ASP A 86 -23.98 7.04 11.85
N VAL A 87 -23.10 7.76 12.54
CA VAL A 87 -23.37 8.39 13.84
C VAL A 87 -23.90 9.79 13.55
N ILE A 88 -25.12 10.10 14.00
CA ILE A 88 -25.78 11.39 13.74
C ILE A 88 -25.92 12.16 15.05
N ASP A 89 -26.89 11.79 15.90
CA ASP A 89 -27.30 12.53 17.08
C ASP A 89 -27.67 11.64 18.29
N GLN A 90 -27.44 10.31 18.17
CA GLN A 90 -27.76 9.34 19.22
C GLN A 90 -26.79 8.17 19.23
N ASP A 91 -26.76 7.46 20.36
CA ASP A 91 -26.04 6.20 20.48
C ASP A 91 -26.60 5.12 19.56
N ILE A 92 -25.72 4.27 19.05
CA ILE A 92 -26.08 3.13 18.23
C ILE A 92 -25.87 1.85 19.02
N THR A 93 -26.91 1.04 19.10
CA THR A 93 -26.86 -0.23 19.83
C THR A 93 -27.28 -1.40 18.93
N GLY A 94 -26.78 -2.59 19.27
CA GLY A 94 -27.19 -3.83 18.60
C GLY A 94 -26.60 -4.02 17.21
N LEU A 95 -25.48 -3.38 16.87
CA LEU A 95 -24.80 -3.69 15.62
C LEU A 95 -24.34 -5.15 15.60
N THR A 96 -24.64 -5.83 14.53
CA THR A 96 -24.13 -7.19 14.29
C THR A 96 -23.06 -7.11 13.21
N VAL A 97 -21.85 -7.51 13.56
CA VAL A 97 -20.68 -7.57 12.68
C VAL A 97 -20.33 -9.04 12.47
N LYS A 98 -20.00 -9.42 11.24
CA LYS A 98 -19.69 -10.81 10.90
C LYS A 98 -18.19 -11.03 10.75
N LEU A 99 -17.73 -12.14 11.29
CA LEU A 99 -16.41 -12.69 11.06
C LEU A 99 -16.52 -13.80 10.01
N GLU A 100 -15.78 -13.67 8.93
CA GLU A 100 -15.82 -14.59 7.78
C GLU A 100 -14.43 -15.07 7.42
N GLN A 101 -14.35 -16.16 6.68
CA GLN A 101 -13.10 -16.64 6.12
C GLN A 101 -12.64 -15.67 5.02
N GLY A 102 -11.46 -15.10 5.18
CA GLY A 102 -10.83 -14.28 4.15
C GLY A 102 -10.14 -15.13 3.09
N ALA A 103 -9.90 -14.53 1.94
CA ALA A 103 -9.02 -15.13 0.95
C ALA A 103 -7.57 -15.18 1.43
N SER A 104 -6.79 -16.08 0.86
CA SER A 104 -5.36 -16.22 1.16
C SER A 104 -4.53 -16.34 -0.10
N VAL A 105 -3.27 -15.90 0.00
CA VAL A 105 -2.29 -16.06 -1.07
C VAL A 105 -1.00 -16.61 -0.52
N SER A 106 -0.50 -17.68 -1.13
CA SER A 106 0.76 -18.31 -0.74
C SER A 106 1.70 -18.46 -1.93
N GLY A 107 2.98 -18.48 -1.62
CA GLY A 107 4.01 -18.58 -2.64
C GLY A 107 5.41 -18.51 -2.07
N VAL A 108 6.35 -18.16 -2.94
CA VAL A 108 7.76 -18.02 -2.60
C VAL A 108 8.31 -16.69 -3.10
N VAL A 109 9.21 -16.14 -2.32
CA VAL A 109 10.05 -15.00 -2.71
C VAL A 109 11.36 -15.53 -3.26
N VAL A 110 11.78 -15.04 -4.40
CA VAL A 110 13.04 -15.44 -5.05
C VAL A 110 13.88 -14.21 -5.33
N LEU A 111 15.15 -14.26 -4.98
CA LEU A 111 16.11 -13.23 -5.33
C LEU A 111 16.75 -13.53 -6.67
N GLU A 112 16.48 -12.69 -7.65
CA GLU A 112 17.08 -12.73 -8.98
C GLU A 112 17.98 -11.50 -9.14
N SER A 113 19.17 -11.59 -8.60
CA SER A 113 20.17 -10.52 -8.61
C SER A 113 21.58 -11.13 -8.63
N GLU A 114 22.52 -10.44 -9.27
CA GLU A 114 23.95 -10.77 -9.19
C GLU A 114 24.49 -10.60 -7.78
N ASN A 115 24.02 -9.58 -7.09
CA ASN A 115 24.36 -9.31 -5.69
C ASN A 115 23.59 -10.25 -4.75
N LYS A 116 24.29 -11.30 -4.28
CA LYS A 116 23.72 -12.31 -3.38
C LYS A 116 23.61 -11.87 -1.91
N ALA A 117 24.16 -10.71 -1.55
CA ALA A 117 24.06 -10.20 -0.18
C ALA A 117 22.61 -9.98 0.28
N GLY A 118 21.68 -9.81 -0.67
CA GLY A 118 20.26 -9.73 -0.38
C GLY A 118 19.65 -11.01 0.20
N LEU A 119 20.22 -12.20 -0.06
CA LEU A 119 19.68 -13.46 0.45
C LEU A 119 19.61 -13.50 1.98
N ALA A 120 20.68 -13.06 2.65
CA ALA A 120 20.74 -13.02 4.11
C ALA A 120 19.73 -12.06 4.75
N LYS A 121 19.19 -11.11 3.98
CA LYS A 121 18.25 -10.09 4.43
C LYS A 121 16.79 -10.44 4.16
N LEU A 122 16.51 -11.48 3.38
CA LEU A 122 15.13 -11.87 3.08
C LEU A 122 14.27 -12.10 4.33
N PRO A 123 14.76 -12.73 5.43
CA PRO A 123 13.97 -12.90 6.65
C PRO A 123 13.66 -11.58 7.40
N GLU A 124 14.32 -10.47 7.04
CA GLU A 124 14.02 -9.15 7.58
C GLU A 124 12.83 -8.47 6.87
N LEU A 125 12.26 -9.14 5.88
CA LEU A 125 11.22 -8.61 5.01
C LEU A 125 9.88 -9.34 5.21
N GLN A 126 8.84 -8.68 4.73
CA GLN A 126 7.51 -9.25 4.64
C GLN A 126 6.88 -8.95 3.27
N VAL A 127 6.14 -9.89 2.75
CA VAL A 127 5.27 -9.69 1.60
C VAL A 127 3.96 -9.10 2.10
N ARG A 128 3.60 -7.93 1.60
CA ARG A 128 2.28 -7.35 1.79
C ARG A 128 1.45 -7.58 0.53
N ALA A 129 0.29 -8.17 0.71
CA ALA A 129 -0.75 -8.21 -0.30
C ALA A 129 -1.85 -7.20 0.05
N TYR A 130 -2.37 -6.49 -0.94
CA TYR A 130 -3.48 -5.59 -0.77
C TYR A 130 -4.45 -5.70 -1.94
N VAL A 131 -5.71 -5.47 -1.66
CA VAL A 131 -6.79 -5.62 -2.63
C VAL A 131 -7.42 -4.27 -2.90
N THR A 132 -7.64 -3.97 -4.17
CA THR A 132 -8.37 -2.78 -4.62
C THR A 132 -9.71 -3.19 -5.24
N ASN A 133 -10.69 -2.31 -5.09
CA ASN A 133 -11.98 -2.46 -5.76
C ASN A 133 -11.89 -1.93 -7.21
N PRO A 134 -12.83 -2.29 -8.10
CA PRO A 134 -12.88 -1.79 -9.47
C PRO A 134 -12.91 -0.25 -9.59
N THR A 135 -13.30 0.45 -8.52
CA THR A 135 -13.27 1.92 -8.43
C THR A 135 -11.90 2.48 -8.00
N GLY A 136 -10.87 1.62 -7.83
CA GLY A 136 -9.49 2.01 -7.55
C GLY A 136 -9.17 2.30 -6.09
N GLY A 137 -10.11 2.11 -5.17
CA GLY A 137 -9.90 2.30 -3.72
C GLY A 137 -9.72 0.99 -2.97
N GLY A 138 -8.78 0.92 -2.03
CA GLY A 138 -8.76 -0.14 -1.01
C GLY A 138 -9.70 0.23 0.13
N GLY A 139 -10.64 -0.67 0.48
CA GLY A 139 -11.48 -0.52 1.67
C GLY A 139 -10.71 -0.78 2.97
N PRO A 140 -11.35 -0.55 4.12
CA PRO A 140 -10.81 -0.96 5.42
C PRO A 140 -10.46 -2.44 5.44
N GLY A 141 -9.31 -2.80 6.00
CA GLY A 141 -8.88 -4.20 6.07
C GLY A 141 -8.51 -4.83 4.72
N SER A 142 -8.31 -4.02 3.68
CA SER A 142 -7.98 -4.51 2.33
C SER A 142 -6.54 -4.98 2.17
N SER A 143 -5.73 -5.00 3.20
CA SER A 143 -4.33 -5.44 3.12
C SER A 143 -3.91 -6.28 4.32
N SER A 144 -3.06 -7.26 4.05
CA SER A 144 -2.40 -8.08 5.06
C SER A 144 -0.95 -8.33 4.66
N ALA A 145 -0.12 -8.76 5.59
CA ALA A 145 1.29 -9.04 5.33
C ALA A 145 1.73 -10.33 6.01
N SER A 146 2.74 -10.98 5.45
CA SER A 146 3.36 -12.18 5.97
C SER A 146 4.88 -12.02 5.98
N PRO A 147 5.58 -12.33 7.08
CA PRO A 147 7.01 -12.47 7.07
C PRO A 147 7.46 -13.46 6.00
N ILE A 148 8.65 -13.25 5.45
CA ILE A 148 9.26 -14.20 4.52
C ILE A 148 10.03 -15.22 5.37
N ALA A 149 9.65 -16.50 5.23
CA ALA A 149 10.34 -17.58 5.91
C ALA A 149 11.77 -17.78 5.36
N PRO A 150 12.68 -18.45 6.08
CA PRO A 150 14.07 -18.67 5.63
C PRO A 150 14.18 -19.41 4.30
N ASP A 151 13.19 -20.24 3.93
CA ASP A 151 13.09 -20.92 2.63
C ASP A 151 12.48 -20.04 1.53
N GLY A 152 12.14 -18.80 1.84
CA GLY A 152 11.50 -17.85 0.93
C GLY A 152 9.97 -17.95 0.90
N SER A 153 9.36 -18.90 1.59
CA SER A 153 7.90 -19.07 1.57
C SER A 153 7.19 -17.93 2.32
N PHE A 154 5.94 -17.66 1.90
CA PHE A 154 5.04 -16.72 2.56
C PHE A 154 3.59 -17.17 2.46
N LEU A 155 2.76 -16.75 3.42
CA LEU A 155 1.32 -16.95 3.43
C LEU A 155 0.62 -15.69 3.94
N VAL A 156 0.04 -14.91 3.04
CA VAL A 156 -0.81 -13.76 3.40
C VAL A 156 -2.25 -14.22 3.46
N GLN A 157 -2.93 -13.89 4.54
CA GLN A 157 -4.30 -14.34 4.85
C GLN A 157 -5.23 -13.16 5.15
N ALA A 158 -6.51 -13.46 5.30
CA ALA A 158 -7.55 -12.50 5.67
C ALA A 158 -7.74 -11.36 4.65
N LEU A 159 -7.59 -11.67 3.37
CA LEU A 159 -7.82 -10.71 2.28
C LEU A 159 -9.29 -10.70 1.86
N PRO A 160 -9.86 -9.54 1.49
CA PRO A 160 -11.15 -9.48 0.81
C PRO A 160 -11.03 -9.93 -0.64
N ALA A 161 -12.16 -10.10 -1.31
CA ALA A 161 -12.21 -10.25 -2.76
C ALA A 161 -11.85 -8.95 -3.48
N GLY A 162 -11.32 -9.04 -4.69
CA GLY A 162 -10.99 -7.93 -5.58
C GLY A 162 -9.67 -8.09 -6.30
N GLU A 163 -9.11 -6.99 -6.78
CA GLU A 163 -7.89 -6.95 -7.57
C GLU A 163 -6.65 -6.95 -6.65
N LEU A 164 -5.87 -8.03 -6.71
CA LEU A 164 -4.76 -8.32 -5.80
C LEU A 164 -3.45 -7.69 -6.30
N HIS A 165 -2.80 -6.97 -5.42
CA HIS A 165 -1.49 -6.36 -5.63
C HIS A 165 -0.51 -6.79 -4.55
N PHE A 166 0.78 -6.71 -4.88
CA PHE A 166 1.86 -7.06 -3.95
C PHE A 166 2.86 -5.92 -3.80
N ASN A 167 3.35 -5.75 -2.60
CA ASN A 167 4.55 -4.97 -2.35
C ASN A 167 5.40 -5.60 -1.24
N LEU A 168 6.59 -5.05 -1.05
CA LEU A 168 7.54 -5.53 -0.06
C LEU A 168 7.71 -4.49 1.03
N LEU A 169 7.76 -4.93 2.27
CA LEU A 169 7.99 -4.09 3.43
C LEU A 169 9.13 -4.68 4.29
N GLY A 170 9.85 -3.84 4.99
CA GLY A 170 10.73 -4.30 6.07
C GLY A 170 9.92 -4.78 7.27
N LEU A 171 10.38 -5.83 7.93
CA LEU A 171 9.67 -6.45 9.06
C LEU A 171 9.52 -5.50 10.25
N ASN A 172 10.56 -4.72 10.56
CA ASN A 172 10.59 -3.80 11.71
C ASN A 172 10.32 -2.34 11.32
N SER A 173 10.26 -2.03 10.02
CA SER A 173 9.96 -0.71 9.50
C SER A 173 9.20 -0.83 8.19
N PRO A 174 7.91 -0.53 8.17
CA PRO A 174 7.07 -0.67 6.98
C PRO A 174 7.57 0.08 5.74
N SER A 175 8.45 1.06 5.94
CA SER A 175 8.95 1.92 4.85
C SER A 175 10.33 1.52 4.29
N GLN A 176 10.97 0.44 4.77
CA GLN A 176 12.38 0.21 4.49
C GLN A 176 12.75 -1.21 4.09
N ALA A 177 12.28 -1.65 2.94
CA ALA A 177 12.91 -2.76 2.23
C ALA A 177 14.08 -2.24 1.36
N LYS A 178 15.04 -1.56 2.00
CA LYS A 178 16.16 -0.91 1.28
C LYS A 178 16.96 -1.90 0.44
N GLY A 179 17.24 -1.52 -0.80
CA GLY A 179 17.98 -2.32 -1.75
C GLY A 179 17.13 -3.35 -2.48
N PHE A 180 15.91 -3.60 -2.04
CA PHE A 180 15.02 -4.57 -2.68
C PHE A 180 13.99 -3.90 -3.57
N VAL A 181 13.78 -4.48 -4.75
CA VAL A 181 12.75 -4.06 -5.70
C VAL A 181 11.99 -5.28 -6.18
N VAL A 182 10.65 -5.21 -6.19
CA VAL A 182 9.84 -6.23 -6.84
C VAL A 182 9.97 -6.07 -8.36
N MET A 183 10.64 -7.04 -8.98
CA MET A 183 10.91 -7.03 -10.41
C MET A 183 9.71 -7.50 -11.22
N ARG A 184 9.04 -8.55 -10.73
CA ARG A 184 7.84 -9.12 -11.34
C ARG A 184 7.15 -10.08 -10.36
N ILE A 185 5.89 -10.32 -10.62
CA ILE A 185 5.11 -11.38 -9.98
C ILE A 185 4.82 -12.45 -11.04
N GLU A 186 4.96 -13.71 -10.67
CA GLU A 186 4.64 -14.86 -11.51
C GLU A 186 3.59 -15.73 -10.82
N ARG A 187 2.78 -16.41 -11.61
CA ARG A 187 1.92 -17.51 -11.15
C ARG A 187 2.24 -18.75 -11.96
N ASP A 188 2.57 -19.84 -11.28
CA ASP A 188 2.94 -21.11 -11.91
C ASP A 188 4.04 -20.95 -12.96
N GLY A 189 5.02 -20.05 -12.71
CA GLY A 189 6.15 -19.75 -13.58
C GLY A 189 5.84 -18.78 -14.73
N VAL A 190 4.61 -18.29 -14.85
CA VAL A 190 4.21 -17.34 -15.90
C VAL A 190 4.15 -15.91 -15.32
N PRO A 191 4.88 -14.94 -15.89
CA PRO A 191 4.83 -13.56 -15.45
C PRO A 191 3.45 -12.94 -15.63
N LEU A 192 2.91 -12.35 -14.56
CA LEU A 192 1.62 -11.69 -14.60
C LEU A 192 1.72 -10.36 -15.36
N GLN A 193 0.81 -10.18 -16.31
CA GLN A 193 0.68 -8.94 -17.08
C GLN A 193 -0.33 -7.97 -16.46
N ARG A 194 -1.24 -8.47 -15.64
CA ARG A 194 -2.29 -7.74 -14.94
C ARG A 194 -2.39 -8.23 -13.50
N PRO A 195 -2.93 -7.44 -12.59
CA PRO A 195 -3.28 -7.91 -11.25
C PRO A 195 -4.19 -9.15 -11.33
N ILE A 196 -4.16 -9.98 -10.29
CA ILE A 196 -5.01 -11.16 -10.17
C ILE A 196 -6.30 -10.75 -9.47
N GLU A 197 -7.42 -11.15 -10.00
CA GLU A 197 -8.69 -11.09 -9.28
C GLU A 197 -8.76 -12.27 -8.32
N ILE A 198 -8.94 -11.99 -7.01
CA ILE A 198 -9.13 -12.99 -5.96
C ILE A 198 -10.57 -12.93 -5.46
N LYS A 199 -11.18 -14.10 -5.26
CA LYS A 199 -12.56 -14.23 -4.76
C LYS A 199 -12.59 -14.38 -3.24
N ASP A 200 -13.76 -14.19 -2.66
CA ASP A 200 -13.95 -14.45 -1.22
C ASP A 200 -13.58 -15.88 -0.87
N SER A 201 -12.86 -16.04 0.24
CA SER A 201 -12.38 -17.35 0.76
C SER A 201 -11.47 -18.14 -0.19
N GLU A 202 -11.07 -17.57 -1.34
CA GLU A 202 -10.18 -18.25 -2.29
C GLU A 202 -8.78 -18.45 -1.69
N GLN A 203 -8.22 -19.62 -1.93
CA GLN A 203 -6.83 -19.95 -1.58
C GLN A 203 -5.97 -19.93 -2.84
N LEU A 204 -5.36 -18.81 -3.11
CA LEU A 204 -4.48 -18.61 -4.27
C LEU A 204 -3.08 -19.14 -3.96
N THR A 205 -2.59 -20.07 -4.78
CA THR A 205 -1.26 -20.67 -4.62
C THR A 205 -0.40 -20.45 -5.86
N GLY A 206 0.87 -20.87 -5.80
CA GLY A 206 1.77 -20.81 -6.95
C GLY A 206 2.33 -19.41 -7.26
N ILE A 207 2.19 -18.48 -6.33
CA ILE A 207 2.71 -17.12 -6.51
C ILE A 207 4.22 -17.11 -6.27
N ARG A 208 4.94 -16.48 -7.20
CA ARG A 208 6.37 -16.24 -7.09
C ARG A 208 6.64 -14.74 -7.18
N VAL A 209 7.13 -14.17 -6.09
CA VAL A 209 7.54 -12.77 -6.02
C VAL A 209 9.03 -12.70 -6.34
N VAL A 210 9.38 -12.17 -7.49
CA VAL A 210 10.77 -12.08 -7.93
C VAL A 210 11.31 -10.72 -7.55
N LEU A 211 12.35 -10.74 -6.73
CA LEU A 211 13.05 -9.57 -6.22
C LEU A 211 14.39 -9.36 -6.93
N GLY A 212 14.73 -8.10 -7.16
CA GLY A 212 16.10 -7.65 -7.36
C GLY A 212 16.65 -7.06 -6.07
N TYR A 213 17.98 -7.11 -5.90
CA TYR A 213 18.69 -6.46 -4.81
C TYR A 213 19.90 -5.71 -5.35
N GLY A 214 20.08 -4.47 -4.90
CA GLY A 214 21.22 -3.65 -5.30
C GLY A 214 21.25 -2.30 -4.58
N ASN A 215 22.32 -1.56 -4.81
CA ASN A 215 22.57 -0.25 -4.24
C ASN A 215 22.99 0.79 -5.30
N GLY A 216 22.67 0.52 -6.57
CA GLY A 216 22.86 1.46 -7.66
C GLY A 216 22.00 2.70 -7.48
N LYS A 217 22.44 3.83 -8.03
CA LYS A 217 21.76 5.11 -7.92
C LYS A 217 21.64 5.80 -9.27
N VAL A 218 20.53 6.53 -9.46
CA VAL A 218 20.40 7.46 -10.56
C VAL A 218 20.12 8.84 -9.99
N ARG A 219 21.03 9.78 -10.25
CA ARG A 219 20.87 11.18 -9.93
C ARG A 219 20.56 11.93 -11.20
N GLY A 220 19.57 12.80 -11.16
CA GLY A 220 19.19 13.51 -12.37
C GLY A 220 18.59 14.87 -12.16
N VAL A 221 18.40 15.56 -13.27
CA VAL A 221 17.67 16.82 -13.33
C VAL A 221 16.67 16.79 -14.48
N VAL A 222 15.46 17.25 -14.21
CA VAL A 222 14.42 17.48 -15.20
C VAL A 222 14.41 18.96 -15.54
N ASN A 223 14.69 19.31 -16.79
CA ASN A 223 14.65 20.66 -17.29
C ASN A 223 13.44 20.88 -18.20
N LEU A 224 12.96 22.11 -18.29
CA LEU A 224 12.08 22.55 -19.38
C LEU A 224 12.93 23.17 -20.48
N ASP A 225 12.56 22.93 -21.73
CA ASP A 225 13.12 23.67 -22.88
C ASP A 225 12.49 25.07 -22.95
N SER A 226 12.68 25.83 -21.87
CA SER A 226 12.25 27.23 -21.72
C SER A 226 13.07 27.92 -20.66
N ASP A 227 13.35 29.19 -20.82
CA ASP A 227 14.16 30.00 -19.89
C ASP A 227 13.46 30.21 -18.52
N VAL A 228 12.17 29.95 -18.43
CA VAL A 228 11.38 30.19 -17.22
C VAL A 228 10.55 28.93 -16.87
N VAL A 229 10.72 28.44 -15.67
CA VAL A 229 9.83 27.44 -15.08
C VAL A 229 8.57 28.16 -14.60
N PRO A 230 7.38 27.84 -15.12
CA PRO A 230 6.14 28.48 -14.70
C PRO A 230 5.86 28.28 -13.19
N ASP A 231 5.29 29.29 -12.56
CA ASP A 231 4.85 29.19 -11.18
C ASP A 231 3.83 28.05 -11.01
N GLY A 232 4.03 27.24 -9.99
CA GLY A 232 3.17 26.08 -9.72
C GLY A 232 3.53 24.81 -10.48
N ALA A 233 4.56 24.81 -11.35
CA ALA A 233 5.04 23.62 -12.02
C ALA A 233 5.56 22.59 -11.00
N ARG A 234 5.11 21.34 -11.14
CA ARG A 234 5.56 20.19 -10.33
C ARG A 234 6.08 19.10 -11.23
N PHE A 235 7.32 18.71 -11.01
CA PHE A 235 7.95 17.62 -11.74
C PHE A 235 7.66 16.27 -11.10
N PHE A 236 7.44 15.27 -11.93
CA PHE A 236 7.24 13.89 -11.51
C PHE A 236 8.18 13.01 -12.32
N VAL A 237 8.82 12.08 -11.61
CA VAL A 237 9.72 11.09 -12.20
C VAL A 237 9.20 9.71 -11.86
N SER A 238 9.16 8.85 -12.86
CA SER A 238 8.78 7.45 -12.72
C SER A 238 9.86 6.57 -13.34
N ILE A 239 10.07 5.38 -12.78
CA ILE A 239 11.05 4.41 -13.25
C ILE A 239 10.36 3.13 -13.70
N PHE A 240 10.82 2.59 -14.82
CA PHE A 240 10.28 1.39 -15.44
C PHE A 240 11.40 0.39 -15.69
N LYS A 241 11.07 -0.89 -15.67
CA LYS A 241 11.90 -1.97 -16.16
C LYS A 241 11.07 -2.84 -17.11
N SER A 242 11.58 -3.09 -18.31
CA SER A 242 10.86 -3.83 -19.36
C SER A 242 9.43 -3.32 -19.61
N GLY A 243 9.27 -1.98 -19.64
CA GLY A 243 8.00 -1.30 -19.89
C GLY A 243 7.01 -1.28 -18.70
N LYS A 244 7.34 -1.90 -17.56
CA LYS A 244 6.50 -1.91 -16.36
C LYS A 244 7.04 -0.96 -15.30
N PRO A 245 6.17 -0.19 -14.60
CA PRO A 245 6.61 0.62 -13.49
C PRO A 245 7.15 -0.27 -12.37
N LEU A 246 8.27 0.16 -11.76
CA LEU A 246 8.79 -0.52 -10.59
C LEU A 246 7.92 -0.20 -9.36
N SER A 247 7.66 -1.25 -8.58
CA SER A 247 6.97 -1.10 -7.30
C SER A 247 7.92 -0.58 -6.23
N MET A 248 8.19 0.72 -6.29
CA MET A 248 8.99 1.45 -5.30
C MET A 248 8.38 2.82 -5.03
N ARG A 249 8.83 3.44 -3.92
CA ARG A 249 8.38 4.81 -3.61
C ARG A 249 8.82 5.75 -4.75
N PRO A 250 7.91 6.56 -5.31
CA PRO A 250 8.28 7.53 -6.33
C PRO A 250 9.39 8.46 -5.82
N PRO A 251 10.41 8.74 -6.63
CA PRO A 251 11.46 9.68 -6.26
C PRO A 251 10.86 11.08 -6.04
N GLN A 252 11.33 11.75 -5.01
CA GLN A 252 10.98 13.16 -4.81
C GLN A 252 11.80 14.01 -5.77
N VAL A 253 11.13 14.97 -6.42
CA VAL A 253 11.74 15.94 -7.30
C VAL A 253 11.63 17.30 -6.64
N ASP A 254 12.74 18.02 -6.52
CA ASP A 254 12.75 19.38 -5.95
C ASP A 254 12.20 20.43 -6.96
N ALA A 255 12.02 21.66 -6.50
CA ALA A 255 11.52 22.75 -7.32
C ALA A 255 12.46 23.13 -8.50
N ARG A 256 13.71 22.68 -8.46
CA ARG A 256 14.70 22.87 -9.54
C ARG A 256 14.78 21.66 -10.48
N GLY A 257 13.93 20.66 -10.28
CA GLY A 257 13.91 19.45 -11.08
C GLY A 257 14.92 18.38 -10.68
N HIS A 258 15.68 18.55 -9.59
CA HIS A 258 16.64 17.53 -9.17
C HIS A 258 15.93 16.34 -8.51
N PHE A 259 16.41 15.14 -8.79
CA PHE A 259 15.94 13.91 -8.18
C PHE A 259 17.07 12.94 -7.93
N LEU A 260 16.83 12.03 -6.99
CA LEU A 260 17.68 10.89 -6.68
C LEU A 260 16.83 9.62 -6.55
N ILE A 261 17.21 8.60 -7.30
CA ILE A 261 16.68 7.24 -7.18
C ILE A 261 17.79 6.38 -6.61
N GLU A 262 17.50 5.72 -5.50
CA GLU A 262 18.48 4.86 -4.80
C GLU A 262 18.00 3.42 -4.78
N ASP A 263 18.87 2.56 -4.31
CA ASP A 263 18.57 1.15 -4.05
C ASP A 263 18.12 0.37 -5.31
N LEU A 264 18.73 0.69 -6.46
CA LEU A 264 18.42 0.01 -7.71
C LEU A 264 19.34 -1.19 -7.92
N PRO A 265 18.79 -2.39 -8.21
CA PRO A 265 19.56 -3.50 -8.75
C PRO A 265 20.26 -3.11 -10.06
N ALA A 266 21.41 -3.72 -10.35
CA ALA A 266 22.07 -3.54 -11.63
C ALA A 266 21.14 -3.92 -12.80
N GLY A 267 21.20 -3.17 -13.90
CA GLY A 267 20.37 -3.41 -15.07
C GLY A 267 20.04 -2.16 -15.86
N VAL A 268 19.23 -2.35 -16.91
CA VAL A 268 18.75 -1.27 -17.76
C VAL A 268 17.35 -0.87 -17.34
N TYR A 269 17.14 0.43 -17.19
CA TYR A 269 15.87 1.05 -16.75
C TYR A 269 15.47 2.15 -17.71
N GLU A 270 14.18 2.43 -17.76
CA GLU A 270 13.60 3.58 -18.45
C GLU A 270 13.10 4.56 -17.39
N ILE A 271 13.57 5.79 -17.44
CA ILE A 271 13.13 6.86 -16.56
C ILE A 271 12.26 7.81 -17.37
N SER A 272 11.04 8.03 -16.88
CA SER A 272 10.08 8.94 -17.48
C SER A 272 9.91 10.17 -16.60
N ALA A 273 9.94 11.36 -17.21
CA ALA A 273 9.64 12.61 -16.53
C ALA A 273 8.37 13.24 -17.10
N THR A 274 7.59 13.87 -16.22
CA THR A 274 6.40 14.67 -16.56
C THR A 274 6.35 15.91 -15.70
N VAL A 275 5.58 16.91 -16.13
CA VAL A 275 5.31 18.13 -15.35
C VAL A 275 3.80 18.38 -15.28
N GLN A 276 3.33 18.82 -14.13
CA GLN A 276 1.95 19.24 -13.87
C GLN A 276 1.92 20.69 -13.39
N GLY A 277 0.73 21.31 -13.39
CA GLY A 277 0.57 22.70 -12.92
C GLY A 277 0.92 23.75 -13.97
N ILE A 278 1.08 23.35 -15.23
CA ILE A 278 1.28 24.27 -16.36
C ILE A 278 0.06 24.22 -17.30
N PRO A 279 -0.25 25.35 -18.02
CA PRO A 279 -1.45 25.45 -18.88
C PRO A 279 -1.50 24.44 -20.03
N LYS A 280 -0.34 23.99 -20.52
CA LYS A 280 -0.22 23.00 -21.60
C LYS A 280 0.31 21.68 -21.03
N GLN A 281 -0.37 20.61 -21.33
CA GLN A 281 0.08 19.26 -20.96
C GLN A 281 1.29 18.88 -21.82
N LEU A 282 2.45 18.73 -21.18
CA LEU A 282 3.66 18.29 -21.87
C LEU A 282 3.65 16.78 -22.04
N ARG A 283 4.25 16.32 -23.14
CA ARG A 283 4.48 14.89 -23.34
C ARG A 283 5.53 14.39 -22.37
N SER A 284 5.31 13.20 -21.82
CA SER A 284 6.33 12.52 -21.02
C SER A 284 7.54 12.20 -21.90
N VAL A 285 8.72 12.51 -21.38
CA VAL A 285 9.99 12.12 -22.02
C VAL A 285 10.54 10.92 -21.27
N LYS A 286 11.02 9.93 -22.02
CA LYS A 286 11.61 8.71 -21.51
C LYS A 286 13.10 8.66 -21.85
N ARG A 287 13.92 8.22 -20.89
CA ARG A 287 15.34 8.00 -21.07
C ARG A 287 15.74 6.63 -20.57
N GLU A 288 16.46 5.89 -21.39
CA GLU A 288 17.10 4.65 -20.97
C GLU A 288 18.36 4.96 -20.18
N VAL A 289 18.58 4.24 -19.08
CA VAL A 289 19.74 4.36 -18.22
C VAL A 289 20.23 3.00 -17.77
N SER A 290 21.54 2.77 -17.89
CA SER A 290 22.20 1.58 -17.35
C SER A 290 22.67 1.87 -15.93
N VAL A 291 22.24 1.05 -14.99
CA VAL A 291 22.60 1.13 -13.57
C VAL A 291 23.56 0.00 -13.23
N GLN A 292 24.66 0.33 -12.57
CA GLN A 292 25.58 -0.64 -12.00
C GLN A 292 25.49 -0.62 -10.47
N ASP A 293 25.74 -1.76 -9.85
CA ASP A 293 25.67 -1.89 -8.39
C ASP A 293 26.73 -1.00 -7.72
N GLY A 294 26.34 -0.23 -6.71
CA GLY A 294 27.20 0.72 -6.00
C GLY A 294 27.58 1.98 -6.76
N VAL A 295 27.15 2.16 -8.00
CA VAL A 295 27.51 3.32 -8.84
C VAL A 295 26.36 4.31 -8.92
N THR A 296 26.70 5.61 -8.95
CA THR A 296 25.73 6.68 -9.27
C THR A 296 25.84 7.03 -10.75
N THR A 297 24.74 6.88 -11.48
CA THR A 297 24.62 7.31 -12.88
C THR A 297 23.92 8.65 -12.93
N ASP A 298 24.52 9.63 -13.61
CA ASP A 298 23.95 10.96 -13.79
C ASP A 298 23.19 11.06 -15.10
N ILE A 299 21.98 11.68 -15.07
CA ILE A 299 21.15 11.88 -16.27
C ILE A 299 20.51 13.28 -16.29
N THR A 300 20.21 13.74 -17.50
CA THR A 300 19.41 14.95 -17.72
C THR A 300 18.23 14.60 -18.62
N ILE A 301 17.04 15.04 -18.23
CA ILE A 301 15.80 14.87 -19.00
C ILE A 301 15.24 16.25 -19.32
N THR A 302 15.15 16.59 -20.62
CA THR A 302 14.58 17.87 -21.04
C THR A 302 13.18 17.64 -21.59
N LEU A 303 12.19 18.35 -21.05
CA LEU A 303 10.81 18.36 -21.47
C LEU A 303 10.60 19.54 -22.45
N GLU A 304 10.15 19.22 -23.66
CA GLU A 304 9.88 20.25 -24.68
C GLU A 304 8.56 20.96 -24.37
N VAL A 305 8.61 22.26 -24.25
CA VAL A 305 7.41 23.11 -24.16
C VAL A 305 6.92 23.39 -25.57
N PRO A 306 5.67 23.01 -25.94
CA PRO A 306 5.14 23.31 -27.25
C PRO A 306 5.17 24.82 -27.48
N LYS A 307 5.83 25.25 -28.55
CA LYS A 307 5.80 26.65 -28.96
C LYS A 307 4.36 27.06 -29.29
N PRO A 308 3.98 28.32 -28.98
CA PRO A 308 2.63 28.83 -29.20
C PRO A 308 2.20 28.78 -30.67
#